data_5b572e12ab0dd46f6a6750c69ae37fd9
#
_entry.id   5b572e12ab0dd46f6a6750c69ae37fd9
#
_cell.length_a   1.000
_cell.length_b   1.000
_cell.length_c   1.000
_cell.angle_alpha   90.00
_cell.angle_beta   90.00
_cell.angle_gamma   90.00
#
_symmetry.space_group_name_H-M   'P 1'
#
loop_
_entity.id
_entity.type
_entity.pdbx_description
1 polymer ?
#
loop_
_entity_poly.entity_id
_entity_poly.type
_entity_poly.pdbx_seq_one_letter_code
_entity_poly.pdbx_strand_id
1 'polypeptide(L)'
;MTSSSKLTSERRQEVDGRQLTEEIGIDQQDIKWRKDFTGFTSENAEMLEAMSSTFERIKDDLVDEFYDHLEQYDEAMEIFGTSTKGVEQLKQTQRQYLTELGSGEYGQQYFERRARIGKIHDMLDLGPKIYLGAYATYYEGIMKGIAEDVKSQVVATDSAGVQSRDQGTQTHLIAGEEDSLSPTEAIDEVVERSLAAQKLL
;
A
#
# COMPACT_ATOMS: atom_id res chain seq x y z
N MET A 1 -20.79 -34.29 -1.95
CA MET A 1 -20.75 -32.90 -2.50
C MET A 1 -21.31 -32.00 -1.43
N THR A 2 -20.48 -31.49 -0.54
CA THR A 2 -20.88 -30.50 0.46
C THR A 2 -21.05 -29.17 -0.25
N SER A 3 -22.30 -28.69 -0.30
CA SER A 3 -22.61 -27.34 -0.79
C SER A 3 -21.86 -26.36 0.08
N SER A 4 -20.73 -25.87 -0.38
CA SER A 4 -19.99 -24.79 0.30
C SER A 4 -20.89 -23.56 0.24
N SER A 5 -21.49 -23.21 1.39
CA SER A 5 -22.33 -22.02 1.46
C SER A 5 -21.45 -20.79 1.26
N LYS A 6 -21.85 -19.90 0.35
CA LYS A 6 -21.12 -18.66 0.08
C LYS A 6 -20.88 -17.85 1.34
N LEU A 7 -19.73 -17.20 1.43
CA LEU A 7 -19.41 -16.29 2.50
C LEU A 7 -20.26 -15.01 2.38
N THR A 8 -21.25 -14.90 3.29
CA THR A 8 -22.20 -13.77 3.32
C THR A 8 -21.65 -12.54 4.04
N SER A 9 -22.34 -11.42 3.91
CA SER A 9 -21.99 -10.17 4.60
C SER A 9 -22.13 -10.32 6.13
N GLU A 10 -23.13 -11.04 6.60
CA GLU A 10 -23.36 -11.31 8.02
C GLU A 10 -22.17 -12.08 8.61
N ARG A 11 -21.76 -13.17 7.98
CA ARG A 11 -20.60 -13.97 8.43
C ARG A 11 -19.30 -13.17 8.45
N ARG A 12 -19.13 -12.20 7.53
CA ARG A 12 -17.98 -11.29 7.56
C ARG A 12 -18.06 -10.31 8.73
N GLN A 13 -19.26 -9.87 9.12
CA GLN A 13 -19.45 -8.94 10.25
C GLN A 13 -19.17 -9.64 11.59
N GLU A 14 -19.36 -10.96 11.68
CA GLU A 14 -19.03 -11.76 12.87
C GLU A 14 -17.53 -11.89 13.13
N VAL A 15 -16.68 -11.57 12.11
CA VAL A 15 -15.22 -11.64 12.27
C VAL A 15 -14.74 -10.40 13.03
N ASP A 16 -14.39 -10.58 14.30
CA ASP A 16 -13.86 -9.55 15.17
C ASP A 16 -12.32 -9.57 15.14
N GLY A 17 -11.71 -8.50 14.60
CA GLY A 17 -10.26 -8.40 14.50
C GLY A 17 -9.56 -8.32 15.86
N ARG A 18 -10.19 -7.68 16.85
CA ARG A 18 -9.65 -7.58 18.20
C ARG A 18 -9.61 -8.95 18.88
N GLN A 19 -10.72 -9.68 18.86
CA GLN A 19 -10.76 -11.03 19.39
C GLN A 19 -9.70 -11.92 18.72
N LEU A 20 -9.55 -11.83 17.40
CA LEU A 20 -8.56 -12.59 16.66
C LEU A 20 -7.13 -12.25 17.11
N THR A 21 -6.78 -10.98 17.27
CA THR A 21 -5.44 -10.60 17.73
C THR A 21 -5.16 -11.10 19.15
N GLU A 22 -6.16 -11.09 20.04
CA GLU A 22 -6.07 -11.68 21.38
C GLU A 22 -5.84 -13.22 21.32
N GLU A 23 -6.60 -13.94 20.48
CA GLU A 23 -6.51 -15.40 20.31
C GLU A 23 -5.15 -15.86 19.75
N ILE A 24 -4.56 -15.10 18.82
CA ILE A 24 -3.27 -15.44 18.19
C ILE A 24 -2.07 -14.74 18.84
N GLY A 25 -2.29 -14.01 19.94
CA GLY A 25 -1.23 -13.42 20.75
C GLY A 25 -0.58 -12.17 20.14
N ILE A 26 -1.29 -11.42 19.28
CA ILE A 26 -0.79 -10.14 18.74
C ILE A 26 -1.16 -9.02 19.74
N ASP A 27 -0.33 -8.82 20.72
CA ASP A 27 -0.38 -7.73 21.68
C ASP A 27 0.66 -6.63 21.36
N GLN A 28 0.75 -5.61 22.20
CA GLN A 28 1.71 -4.51 22.03
C GLN A 28 3.17 -4.99 21.99
N GLN A 29 3.50 -6.05 22.72
CA GLN A 29 4.85 -6.61 22.75
C GLN A 29 5.16 -7.35 21.44
N ASP A 30 4.21 -8.14 20.93
CA ASP A 30 4.34 -8.83 19.65
C ASP A 30 4.41 -7.83 18.48
N ILE A 31 3.58 -6.77 18.51
CA ILE A 31 3.62 -5.69 17.51
C ILE A 31 5.00 -5.02 17.51
N LYS A 32 5.53 -4.71 18.70
CA LYS A 32 6.88 -4.14 18.81
C LYS A 32 7.92 -5.10 18.24
N TRP A 33 7.85 -6.38 18.58
CA TRP A 33 8.76 -7.39 18.05
C TRP A 33 8.72 -7.48 16.53
N ARG A 34 7.52 -7.47 15.95
CA ARG A 34 7.34 -7.50 14.48
C ARG A 34 7.98 -6.29 13.81
N LYS A 35 7.77 -5.10 14.35
CA LYS A 35 8.40 -3.87 13.85
C LYS A 35 9.92 -3.94 13.96
N ASP A 36 10.45 -4.34 15.10
CA ASP A 36 11.89 -4.50 15.31
C ASP A 36 12.48 -5.55 14.34
N PHE A 37 11.79 -6.68 14.16
CA PHE A 37 12.22 -7.76 13.28
C PHE A 37 12.27 -7.34 11.81
N THR A 38 11.28 -6.56 11.33
CA THR A 38 11.26 -6.03 9.96
C THR A 38 12.10 -4.77 9.80
N GLY A 39 12.62 -4.21 10.89
CA GLY A 39 13.30 -2.92 10.90
C GLY A 39 12.37 -1.75 10.57
N PHE A 40 11.08 -1.86 10.92
CA PHE A 40 10.10 -0.81 10.72
C PHE A 40 10.22 0.25 11.82
N THR A 41 10.64 1.46 11.47
CA THR A 41 10.89 2.58 12.39
C THR A 41 9.80 3.66 12.30
N SER A 42 9.87 4.67 13.17
CA SER A 42 9.04 5.89 13.06
C SER A 42 9.29 6.65 11.77
N GLU A 43 10.55 6.69 11.30
CA GLU A 43 10.91 7.33 10.03
C GLU A 43 10.22 6.65 8.84
N ASN A 44 10.13 5.30 8.85
CA ASN A 44 9.37 4.59 7.83
C ASN A 44 7.86 4.92 7.89
N ALA A 45 7.30 5.11 9.09
CA ALA A 45 5.91 5.50 9.24
C ALA A 45 5.65 6.91 8.69
N GLU A 46 6.52 7.88 9.01
CA GLU A 46 6.47 9.25 8.50
C GLU A 46 6.62 9.29 6.98
N MET A 47 7.54 8.49 6.43
CA MET A 47 7.73 8.37 4.97
C MET A 47 6.48 7.82 4.28
N LEU A 48 5.84 6.80 4.83
CA LEU A 48 4.59 6.25 4.28
C LEU A 48 3.43 7.23 4.40
N GLU A 49 3.36 8.00 5.49
CA GLU A 49 2.36 9.07 5.64
C GLU A 49 2.57 10.17 4.59
N ALA A 50 3.82 10.57 4.33
CA ALA A 50 4.15 11.51 3.27
C ALA A 50 3.78 11.01 1.87
N MET A 51 3.71 9.68 1.68
CA MET A 51 3.26 9.04 0.43
C MET A 51 1.73 8.91 0.32
N SER A 52 0.94 9.46 1.25
CA SER A 52 -0.53 9.35 1.21
C SER A 52 -1.14 9.84 -0.12
N SER A 53 -0.63 10.93 -0.68
CA SER A 53 -1.05 11.44 -2.00
C SER A 53 -0.69 10.49 -3.15
N THR A 54 0.44 9.81 -3.07
CA THR A 54 0.84 8.77 -4.03
C THR A 54 -0.16 7.63 -4.02
N PHE A 55 -0.48 7.08 -2.83
CA PHE A 55 -1.47 6.00 -2.70
C PHE A 55 -2.85 6.42 -3.21
N GLU A 56 -3.29 7.63 -2.89
CA GLU A 56 -4.56 8.17 -3.40
C GLU A 56 -4.57 8.26 -4.93
N ARG A 57 -3.48 8.66 -5.55
CA ARG A 57 -3.37 8.82 -7.00
C ARG A 57 -3.37 7.48 -7.74
N ILE A 58 -2.65 6.48 -7.21
CA ILE A 58 -2.47 5.19 -7.91
C ILE A 58 -3.57 4.16 -7.59
N LYS A 59 -4.36 4.36 -6.53
CA LYS A 59 -5.26 3.32 -5.99
C LYS A 59 -6.27 2.79 -7.00
N ASP A 60 -6.81 3.64 -7.86
CA ASP A 60 -7.83 3.24 -8.80
C ASP A 60 -7.26 2.35 -9.90
N ASP A 61 -6.22 2.81 -10.57
CA ASP A 61 -5.55 2.06 -11.64
C ASP A 61 -4.90 0.78 -11.11
N LEU A 62 -4.20 0.86 -9.97
CA LEU A 62 -3.56 -0.31 -9.36
C LEU A 62 -4.58 -1.39 -8.96
N VAL A 63 -5.72 -1.00 -8.38
CA VAL A 63 -6.75 -1.96 -7.99
C VAL A 63 -7.42 -2.56 -9.22
N ASP A 64 -7.65 -1.78 -10.27
CA ASP A 64 -8.22 -2.28 -11.50
C ASP A 64 -7.26 -3.27 -12.19
N GLU A 65 -5.98 -2.92 -12.37
CA GLU A 65 -4.95 -3.84 -12.89
C GLU A 65 -4.84 -5.13 -12.05
N PHE A 66 -4.90 -5.01 -10.73
CA PHE A 66 -4.85 -6.15 -9.82
C PHE A 66 -6.01 -7.14 -10.04
N TYR A 67 -7.25 -6.66 -10.10
CA TYR A 67 -8.40 -7.53 -10.33
C TYR A 67 -8.44 -8.06 -11.75
N ASP A 68 -8.11 -7.26 -12.76
CA ASP A 68 -8.01 -7.68 -14.15
C ASP A 68 -6.95 -8.79 -14.33
N HIS A 69 -5.86 -8.74 -13.54
CA HIS A 69 -4.88 -9.81 -13.49
C HIS A 69 -5.44 -11.08 -12.85
N LEU A 70 -6.12 -10.97 -11.71
CA LEU A 70 -6.71 -12.13 -11.01
C LEU A 70 -7.79 -12.83 -11.85
N GLU A 71 -8.60 -12.06 -12.59
CA GLU A 71 -9.67 -12.59 -13.44
C GLU A 71 -9.17 -13.48 -14.59
N GLN A 72 -7.87 -13.44 -14.90
CA GLN A 72 -7.25 -14.32 -15.90
C GLN A 72 -7.01 -15.75 -15.39
N TYR A 73 -7.19 -15.99 -14.08
CA TYR A 73 -6.92 -17.28 -13.44
C TYR A 73 -8.19 -17.93 -12.90
N ASP A 74 -8.49 -19.14 -13.40
CA ASP A 74 -9.68 -19.91 -13.00
C ASP A 74 -9.75 -20.11 -11.49
N GLU A 75 -8.63 -20.40 -10.83
CA GLU A 75 -8.55 -20.59 -9.38
C GLU A 75 -9.00 -19.33 -8.61
N ALA A 76 -8.65 -18.12 -9.08
CA ALA A 76 -9.09 -16.88 -8.47
C ALA A 76 -10.59 -16.62 -8.71
N MET A 77 -11.08 -16.93 -9.90
CA MET A 77 -12.49 -16.82 -10.25
C MET A 77 -13.36 -17.78 -9.43
N GLU A 78 -12.89 -18.99 -9.15
CA GLU A 78 -13.57 -19.92 -8.26
C GLU A 78 -13.72 -19.32 -6.85
N ILE A 79 -12.66 -18.68 -6.31
CA ILE A 79 -12.70 -18.01 -4.99
C ILE A 79 -13.70 -16.84 -5.00
N PHE A 80 -13.73 -16.01 -6.05
CA PHE A 80 -14.74 -14.95 -6.18
C PHE A 80 -16.16 -15.53 -6.16
N GLY A 81 -16.36 -16.68 -6.77
CA GLY A 81 -17.62 -17.43 -6.76
C GLY A 81 -18.10 -17.88 -5.37
N THR A 82 -17.19 -18.04 -4.40
CA THR A 82 -17.50 -18.42 -3.00
C THR A 82 -17.95 -17.23 -2.13
N SER A 83 -17.88 -16.01 -2.65
CA SER A 83 -18.24 -14.77 -1.97
C SER A 83 -19.59 -14.26 -2.45
N THR A 84 -20.35 -13.60 -1.56
CA THR A 84 -21.53 -12.82 -1.95
C THR A 84 -21.18 -11.38 -2.31
N LYS A 85 -19.95 -10.91 -2.04
CA LYS A 85 -19.47 -9.62 -2.53
C LYS A 85 -19.12 -9.74 -4.01
N GLY A 86 -19.67 -8.85 -4.83
CA GLY A 86 -19.25 -8.70 -6.23
C GLY A 86 -17.85 -8.08 -6.33
N VAL A 87 -17.22 -8.23 -7.50
CA VAL A 87 -15.86 -7.73 -7.78
C VAL A 87 -15.74 -6.22 -7.48
N GLU A 88 -16.72 -5.41 -7.87
CA GLU A 88 -16.71 -3.97 -7.59
C GLU A 88 -16.66 -3.63 -6.09
N GLN A 89 -17.37 -4.40 -5.26
CA GLN A 89 -17.31 -4.21 -3.80
C GLN A 89 -15.96 -4.64 -3.22
N LEU A 90 -15.32 -5.64 -3.83
CA LEU A 90 -13.98 -6.07 -3.46
C LEU A 90 -12.95 -5.01 -3.88
N LYS A 91 -13.05 -4.48 -5.10
CA LYS A 91 -12.23 -3.36 -5.60
C LYS A 91 -12.33 -2.16 -4.66
N GLN A 92 -13.54 -1.77 -4.22
CA GLN A 92 -13.72 -0.67 -3.27
C GLN A 92 -13.02 -0.93 -1.92
N THR A 93 -13.13 -2.15 -1.39
CA THR A 93 -12.43 -2.54 -0.14
C THR A 93 -10.91 -2.45 -0.31
N GLN A 94 -10.41 -2.81 -1.48
CA GLN A 94 -9.00 -2.81 -1.80
C GLN A 94 -8.44 -1.39 -1.98
N ARG A 95 -9.22 -0.46 -2.58
CA ARG A 95 -8.87 0.96 -2.64
C ARG A 95 -8.71 1.55 -1.24
N GLN A 96 -9.64 1.23 -0.34
CA GLN A 96 -9.54 1.64 1.06
C GLN A 96 -8.28 1.07 1.73
N TYR A 97 -7.93 -0.18 1.44
CA TYR A 97 -6.70 -0.79 1.96
C TYR A 97 -5.44 -0.01 1.54
N LEU A 98 -5.35 0.41 0.27
CA LEU A 98 -4.23 1.23 -0.22
C LEU A 98 -4.16 2.59 0.47
N THR A 99 -5.30 3.28 0.61
CA THR A 99 -5.37 4.54 1.37
C THR A 99 -4.86 4.36 2.81
N GLU A 100 -5.21 3.25 3.47
CA GLU A 100 -4.76 2.96 4.83
C GLU A 100 -3.25 2.71 4.94
N LEU A 101 -2.55 2.33 3.85
CA LEU A 101 -1.09 2.20 3.85
C LEU A 101 -0.38 3.53 4.10
N GLY A 102 -0.98 4.64 3.68
CA GLY A 102 -0.47 6.00 3.91
C GLY A 102 -1.03 6.68 5.16
N SER A 103 -1.61 5.95 6.12
CA SER A 103 -2.25 6.57 7.29
C SER A 103 -1.29 7.01 8.40
N GLY A 104 -0.05 6.55 8.39
CA GLY A 104 0.91 6.77 9.48
C GLY A 104 0.63 5.96 10.77
N GLU A 105 -0.51 5.29 10.85
CA GLU A 105 -0.99 4.60 12.04
C GLU A 105 -0.85 3.08 11.96
N TYR A 106 0.27 2.54 12.40
CA TYR A 106 0.58 1.09 12.37
C TYR A 106 0.62 0.48 13.79
N GLY A 107 -0.40 0.80 14.60
CA GLY A 107 -0.58 0.29 15.96
C GLY A 107 -1.56 -0.90 16.02
N GLN A 108 -2.11 -1.17 17.22
CA GLN A 108 -3.01 -2.29 17.49
C GLN A 108 -4.18 -2.38 16.49
N GLN A 109 -4.85 -1.27 16.21
CA GLN A 109 -5.99 -1.26 15.28
C GLN A 109 -5.60 -1.65 13.84
N TYR A 110 -4.39 -1.32 13.41
CA TYR A 110 -3.87 -1.76 12.11
C TYR A 110 -3.78 -3.28 12.06
N PHE A 111 -3.19 -3.91 13.09
CA PHE A 111 -3.06 -5.37 13.16
C PHE A 111 -4.41 -6.06 13.32
N GLU A 112 -5.36 -5.49 14.07
CA GLU A 112 -6.73 -6.01 14.17
C GLU A 112 -7.43 -6.04 12.79
N ARG A 113 -7.29 -4.98 12.01
CA ARG A 113 -7.83 -4.95 10.63
C ARG A 113 -7.16 -6.01 9.74
N ARG A 114 -5.84 -6.19 9.84
CA ARG A 114 -5.10 -7.21 9.07
C ARG A 114 -5.47 -8.63 9.49
N ALA A 115 -5.59 -8.90 10.79
CA ALA A 115 -6.06 -10.19 11.30
C ALA A 115 -7.46 -10.54 10.77
N ARG A 116 -8.36 -9.54 10.77
CA ARG A 116 -9.71 -9.70 10.21
C ARG A 116 -9.68 -10.04 8.72
N ILE A 117 -8.85 -9.35 7.92
CA ILE A 117 -8.68 -9.64 6.49
C ILE A 117 -8.15 -11.06 6.30
N GLY A 118 -7.11 -11.45 7.05
CA GLY A 118 -6.54 -12.79 7.00
C GLY A 118 -7.59 -13.87 7.31
N LYS A 119 -8.44 -13.65 8.32
CA LYS A 119 -9.53 -14.59 8.64
C LYS A 119 -10.58 -14.70 7.53
N ILE A 120 -10.93 -13.59 6.88
CA ILE A 120 -11.84 -13.60 5.72
C ILE A 120 -11.21 -14.39 4.56
N HIS A 121 -9.93 -14.24 4.30
CA HIS A 121 -9.21 -15.02 3.29
C HIS A 121 -9.21 -16.53 3.62
N ASP A 122 -8.96 -16.90 4.89
CA ASP A 122 -9.07 -18.29 5.36
C ASP A 122 -10.49 -18.85 5.13
N MET A 123 -11.54 -18.08 5.45
CA MET A 123 -12.94 -18.49 5.21
C MET A 123 -13.30 -18.64 3.73
N LEU A 124 -12.56 -18.04 2.83
CA LEU A 124 -12.69 -18.14 1.37
C LEU A 124 -11.81 -19.26 0.78
N ASP A 125 -11.06 -19.97 1.63
CA ASP A 125 -10.05 -20.97 1.20
C ASP A 125 -8.99 -20.36 0.25
N LEU A 126 -8.67 -19.07 0.46
CA LEU A 126 -7.64 -18.38 -0.29
C LEU A 126 -6.28 -18.77 0.22
N GLY A 127 -5.67 -19.76 -0.44
CA GLY A 127 -4.40 -20.32 -0.05
C GLY A 127 -3.20 -19.38 -0.28
N PRO A 128 -2.05 -19.68 0.34
CA PRO A 128 -0.85 -18.83 0.28
C PRO A 128 -0.32 -18.63 -1.15
N LYS A 129 -0.56 -19.55 -2.08
CA LYS A 129 -0.16 -19.46 -3.48
C LYS A 129 -0.69 -18.19 -4.14
N ILE A 130 -2.01 -17.96 -4.03
CA ILE A 130 -2.67 -16.78 -4.63
C ILE A 130 -2.31 -15.53 -3.83
N TYR A 131 -2.38 -15.61 -2.50
CA TYR A 131 -2.11 -14.49 -1.62
C TYR A 131 -0.69 -13.92 -1.80
N LEU A 132 0.35 -14.78 -1.79
CA LEU A 132 1.73 -14.35 -1.97
C LEU A 132 2.01 -13.91 -3.42
N GLY A 133 1.42 -14.61 -4.41
CA GLY A 133 1.55 -14.21 -5.81
C GLY A 133 0.96 -12.83 -6.10
N ALA A 134 -0.17 -12.52 -5.50
CA ALA A 134 -0.85 -11.24 -5.64
C ALA A 134 -0.02 -10.05 -5.10
N TYR A 135 0.85 -10.26 -4.12
CA TYR A 135 1.75 -9.20 -3.66
C TYR A 135 2.68 -8.69 -4.75
N ALA A 136 3.11 -9.54 -5.69
CA ALA A 136 3.98 -9.11 -6.77
C ALA A 136 3.36 -7.98 -7.61
N THR A 137 2.07 -8.09 -7.94
CA THR A 137 1.31 -7.06 -8.66
C THR A 137 1.21 -5.76 -7.86
N TYR A 138 0.94 -5.89 -6.56
CA TYR A 138 0.90 -4.74 -5.66
C TYR A 138 2.24 -4.01 -5.56
N TYR A 139 3.31 -4.77 -5.37
CA TYR A 139 4.67 -4.23 -5.32
C TYR A 139 4.99 -3.45 -6.58
N GLU A 140 4.76 -4.06 -7.75
CA GLU A 140 5.04 -3.44 -9.03
C GLU A 140 4.29 -2.10 -9.19
N GLY A 141 3.00 -2.08 -8.86
CA GLY A 141 2.19 -0.86 -8.97
C GLY A 141 2.63 0.25 -8.01
N ILE A 142 2.93 -0.08 -6.75
CA ILE A 142 3.43 0.89 -5.77
C ILE A 142 4.79 1.43 -6.20
N MET A 143 5.70 0.57 -6.64
CA MET A 143 7.03 0.98 -7.13
C MET A 143 6.96 1.91 -8.33
N LYS A 144 6.07 1.61 -9.30
CA LYS A 144 5.82 2.50 -10.45
C LYS A 144 5.32 3.87 -9.97
N GLY A 145 4.35 3.90 -9.05
CA GLY A 145 3.82 5.14 -8.51
C GLY A 145 4.88 6.00 -7.83
N ILE A 146 5.73 5.39 -7.00
CA ILE A 146 6.85 6.08 -6.34
C ILE A 146 7.82 6.65 -7.37
N ALA A 147 8.22 5.85 -8.35
CA ALA A 147 9.16 6.27 -9.38
C ALA A 147 8.61 7.44 -10.25
N GLU A 148 7.29 7.45 -10.52
CA GLU A 148 6.63 8.56 -11.22
C GLU A 148 6.63 9.85 -10.40
N ASP A 149 6.38 9.78 -9.09
CA ASP A 149 6.40 10.93 -8.21
C ASP A 149 7.79 11.56 -8.14
N VAL A 150 8.82 10.75 -7.91
CA VAL A 150 10.19 11.21 -7.84
C VAL A 150 10.62 11.79 -9.19
N LYS A 151 10.27 11.14 -10.32
CA LYS A 151 10.56 11.66 -11.65
C LYS A 151 9.89 13.01 -11.90
N SER A 152 8.65 13.21 -11.47
CA SER A 152 7.95 14.49 -11.65
C SER A 152 8.59 15.61 -10.82
N GLN A 153 9.10 15.32 -9.63
CA GLN A 153 9.84 16.27 -8.81
C GLN A 153 11.15 16.71 -9.48
N VAL A 154 11.92 15.77 -10.03
CA VAL A 154 13.16 16.07 -10.77
C VAL A 154 12.89 16.95 -12.00
N VAL A 155 11.86 16.61 -12.80
CA VAL A 155 11.52 17.37 -14.03
C VAL A 155 11.00 18.78 -13.70
N ALA A 156 10.23 18.95 -12.65
CA ALA A 156 9.74 20.27 -12.22
C ALA A 156 10.91 21.21 -11.87
N THR A 157 11.96 20.68 -11.26
CA THR A 157 13.14 21.43 -10.86
C THR A 157 14.00 21.86 -12.05
N ASP A 158 14.21 20.96 -13.01
CA ASP A 158 14.95 21.32 -14.24
C ASP A 158 14.25 22.43 -15.03
N SER A 159 12.92 22.42 -15.06
CA SER A 159 12.12 23.45 -15.75
C SER A 159 12.19 24.82 -15.06
N ALA A 160 12.26 24.86 -13.74
CA ALA A 160 12.42 26.11 -12.99
C ALA A 160 13.83 26.71 -13.16
N GLY A 161 14.86 25.87 -13.25
CA GLY A 161 16.25 26.28 -13.46
C GLY A 161 16.55 26.90 -14.85
N VAL A 162 15.78 26.51 -15.85
CA VAL A 162 15.96 27.05 -17.24
C VAL A 162 15.36 28.45 -17.41
N GLN A 163 14.25 28.75 -16.71
CA GLN A 163 13.64 30.09 -16.80
C GLN A 163 14.45 31.20 -16.11
N SER A 164 15.34 30.88 -15.18
CA SER A 164 16.15 31.84 -14.43
C SER A 164 17.42 32.27 -15.17
N ARG A 165 17.76 31.69 -16.32
CA ARG A 165 18.98 31.99 -17.07
C ARG A 165 18.86 33.09 -18.15
N ASP A 166 17.65 33.57 -18.45
CA ASP A 166 17.44 34.49 -19.59
C ASP A 166 17.10 35.94 -19.20
N GLN A 167 17.20 36.33 -17.91
CA GLN A 167 17.08 37.73 -17.52
C GLN A 167 18.27 38.17 -16.65
N GLY A 168 19.29 38.68 -17.31
CA GLY A 168 20.42 39.35 -16.67
C GLY A 168 19.95 40.61 -15.96
N THR A 169 19.76 40.55 -14.65
CA THR A 169 19.79 41.75 -13.79
C THR A 169 20.18 41.31 -12.39
N GLN A 170 21.31 41.79 -11.90
CA GLN A 170 21.77 41.62 -10.53
C GLN A 170 20.73 42.20 -9.57
N THR A 171 20.16 41.39 -8.72
CA THR A 171 19.60 41.83 -7.45
C THR A 171 19.77 40.74 -6.41
N HIS A 172 20.21 41.16 -5.26
CA HIS A 172 20.66 40.51 -4.06
C HIS A 172 19.81 39.28 -3.65
N LEU A 173 20.53 38.17 -3.41
CA LEU A 173 20.11 36.90 -2.86
C LEU A 173 19.26 37.03 -1.58
N ILE A 174 18.04 36.47 -1.62
CA ILE A 174 17.48 35.73 -0.49
C ILE A 174 17.23 34.32 -1.06
N ALA A 175 18.14 33.41 -0.75
CA ALA A 175 18.03 32.01 -1.11
C ALA A 175 16.93 31.37 -0.25
N GLY A 176 15.77 31.10 -0.84
CA GLY A 176 14.98 29.95 -0.49
C GLY A 176 15.58 28.81 -1.28
N GLU A 177 16.32 27.91 -0.66
CA GLU A 177 16.71 26.63 -1.24
C GLU A 177 15.41 25.85 -1.47
N GLU A 178 14.88 25.89 -2.69
CA GLU A 178 13.95 24.87 -3.14
C GLU A 178 14.81 23.61 -3.31
N ASP A 179 14.54 22.60 -2.48
CA ASP A 179 15.19 21.28 -2.45
C ASP A 179 15.00 20.57 -3.80
N SER A 180 15.90 20.84 -4.73
CA SER A 180 15.97 20.13 -5.99
C SER A 180 16.82 18.89 -5.81
N LEU A 181 16.19 17.72 -5.83
CA LEU A 181 16.90 16.43 -5.79
C LEU A 181 17.82 16.30 -7.00
N SER A 182 19.08 16.02 -6.74
CA SER A 182 19.98 15.52 -7.80
C SER A 182 19.52 14.14 -8.29
N PRO A 183 19.92 13.69 -9.48
CA PRO A 183 19.56 12.36 -9.98
C PRO A 183 19.94 11.22 -9.02
N THR A 184 21.01 11.37 -8.25
CA THR A 184 21.43 10.38 -7.27
C THR A 184 20.50 10.39 -6.06
N GLU A 185 20.17 11.56 -5.51
CA GLU A 185 19.23 11.71 -4.40
C GLU A 185 17.83 11.21 -4.78
N ALA A 186 17.40 11.43 -6.03
CA ALA A 186 16.14 10.89 -6.53
C ALA A 186 16.13 9.35 -6.55
N ILE A 187 17.24 8.72 -6.91
CA ILE A 187 17.35 7.25 -6.87
C ILE A 187 17.30 6.76 -5.43
N ASP A 188 18.05 7.38 -4.54
CA ASP A 188 18.08 7.02 -3.11
C ASP A 188 16.69 7.17 -2.50
N GLU A 189 15.94 8.22 -2.82
CA GLU A 189 14.58 8.42 -2.34
C GLU A 189 13.59 7.36 -2.85
N VAL A 190 13.70 6.95 -4.13
CA VAL A 190 12.90 5.83 -4.66
C VAL A 190 13.18 4.54 -3.86
N VAL A 191 14.45 4.25 -3.60
CA VAL A 191 14.85 3.06 -2.86
C VAL A 191 14.31 3.10 -1.43
N GLU A 192 14.47 4.21 -0.70
CA GLU A 192 14.02 4.36 0.69
C GLU A 192 12.49 4.23 0.80
N ARG A 193 11.73 4.91 -0.05
CA ARG A 193 10.26 4.80 -0.08
C ARG A 193 9.80 3.38 -0.38
N SER A 194 10.48 2.72 -1.31
CA SER A 194 10.17 1.34 -1.69
C SER A 194 10.44 0.36 -0.56
N LEU A 195 11.56 0.52 0.13
CA LEU A 195 11.89 -0.30 1.31
C LEU A 195 10.90 -0.07 2.45
N ALA A 196 10.44 1.18 2.68
CA ALA A 196 9.42 1.47 3.68
C ALA A 196 8.09 0.77 3.36
N ALA A 197 7.64 0.84 2.11
CA ALA A 197 6.43 0.15 1.65
C ALA A 197 6.57 -1.37 1.79
N GLN A 198 7.74 -1.93 1.49
CA GLN A 198 8.02 -3.35 1.63
C GLN A 198 7.90 -3.86 3.06
N LYS A 199 8.37 -3.09 4.04
CA LYS A 199 8.31 -3.49 5.45
C LYS A 199 6.89 -3.55 6.01
N LEU A 200 5.95 -2.89 5.35
CA LEU A 200 4.55 -2.82 5.76
C LEU A 200 3.69 -3.92 5.12
N LEU A 201 4.00 -4.35 3.91
CA LEU A 201 3.28 -5.40 3.18
C LEU A 201 3.69 -6.79 3.65
#